data_ff56b35c1bea00d47889a53634f0092c
#
_entry.id   ff56b35c1bea00d47889a53634f0092c
#
_cell.length_a   1.000
_cell.length_b   1.000
_cell.length_c   1.000
_cell.angle_alpha   90.00
_cell.angle_beta   90.00
_cell.angle_gamma   90.00
#
_symmetry.space_group_name_H-M   'P 1'
#
loop_
_entity.id
_entity.type
_entity.pdbx_description
1 polymer ?
#
loop_
_entity_poly.entity_id
_entity_poly.type
_entity_poly.pdbx_seq_one_letter_code
_entity_poly.pdbx_strand_id
1 'polypeptide(L)'
;MESNSRRSFLQLAATLGALAPAAGKAAAQPAAATSTLPTVKFGKFEISRLIVGSNPLYGYSHFNHTLDQLMREWYTQDRKMEVLHACERHGINTWQLHYNDQPIEDFKRYRAEGGKMQLILLADFTLMQDPKLLPEVAKLGPLGIGHHGNRTDERFRNGEKGKIKDFLKAVRDTGVMVGLSTHNPAVVDTAEGEGWDVDYYQCCLYRVSRTPEEARAEFGESPIGETFMEKDPERMCRMIRQTKKPCLAFKLFGAGRASGSPEQVERAFRFALAGIKPTDAVIVGMYPRFKDEVSENSGLVRRILTA
;
A
#
# COMPACT_ATOMS: atom_id res chain seq x y z
N MET A 1 -38.72 -52.88 7.54
CA MET A 1 -38.73 -51.40 7.37
C MET A 1 -37.35 -51.01 6.91
N GLU A 2 -37.12 -50.90 5.79
CA GLU A 2 -37.33 -50.42 4.44
C GLU A 2 -36.03 -49.82 3.93
N SER A 3 -35.41 -50.58 3.04
CA SER A 3 -34.26 -50.22 2.24
C SER A 3 -34.74 -49.54 0.94
N ASN A 4 -35.05 -48.24 0.96
CA ASN A 4 -35.61 -47.57 -0.23
C ASN A 4 -35.04 -46.17 -0.51
N SER A 5 -33.75 -45.92 -0.19
CA SER A 5 -33.19 -44.59 -0.40
C SER A 5 -32.10 -44.48 -1.49
N ARG A 6 -31.42 -45.58 -1.84
CA ARG A 6 -30.30 -45.53 -2.82
C ARG A 6 -30.71 -45.68 -4.29
N ARG A 7 -31.82 -46.32 -4.57
CA ARG A 7 -32.30 -46.53 -5.97
C ARG A 7 -32.99 -45.28 -6.54
N SER A 8 -33.67 -44.52 -5.70
CA SER A 8 -34.37 -43.31 -6.16
C SER A 8 -33.40 -42.16 -6.48
N PHE A 9 -32.22 -42.12 -5.85
CA PHE A 9 -31.21 -41.10 -6.12
C PHE A 9 -30.50 -41.32 -7.47
N LEU A 10 -30.28 -42.58 -7.86
CA LEU A 10 -29.62 -42.93 -9.13
C LEU A 10 -30.54 -42.84 -10.34
N GLN A 11 -31.87 -42.87 -10.20
CA GLN A 11 -32.81 -42.67 -11.29
C GLN A 11 -33.08 -41.18 -11.60
N LEU A 12 -32.82 -40.27 -10.63
CA LEU A 12 -32.94 -38.82 -10.88
C LEU A 12 -31.71 -38.24 -11.58
N ALA A 13 -30.57 -38.95 -11.54
CA ALA A 13 -29.35 -38.53 -12.21
C ALA A 13 -29.26 -38.87 -13.70
N ALA A 14 -30.17 -39.72 -14.20
CA ALA A 14 -30.13 -40.22 -15.57
C ALA A 14 -31.00 -39.40 -16.56
N THR A 15 -31.79 -38.44 -16.09
CA THR A 15 -32.70 -37.59 -16.93
C THR A 15 -32.25 -36.14 -17.11
N LEU A 16 -31.07 -35.75 -16.65
CA LEU A 16 -30.49 -34.42 -16.81
C LEU A 16 -29.33 -34.35 -17.81
N GLY A 17 -29.16 -35.33 -18.63
CA GLY A 17 -28.14 -35.42 -19.65
C GLY A 17 -28.64 -35.09 -21.05
N ALA A 18 -28.93 -33.85 -21.40
CA ALA A 18 -28.87 -33.30 -22.76
C ALA A 18 -29.44 -31.87 -22.82
N LEU A 19 -28.72 -30.91 -22.21
CA LEU A 19 -28.77 -29.52 -22.61
C LEU A 19 -27.33 -29.01 -22.60
N ALA A 20 -26.69 -29.12 -23.76
CA ALA A 20 -25.41 -28.42 -23.98
C ALA A 20 -25.73 -26.92 -23.97
N PRO A 21 -25.04 -26.11 -23.15
CA PRO A 21 -25.19 -24.68 -23.28
C PRO A 21 -24.51 -24.27 -24.60
N ALA A 22 -25.29 -23.69 -25.49
CA ALA A 22 -24.74 -22.95 -26.61
C ALA A 22 -23.72 -21.95 -26.06
N ALA A 23 -22.47 -22.07 -26.48
CA ALA A 23 -21.42 -21.10 -26.19
C ALA A 23 -21.81 -19.77 -26.84
N GLY A 24 -22.63 -18.99 -26.16
CA GLY A 24 -22.82 -17.60 -26.45
C GLY A 24 -21.45 -16.91 -26.27
N LYS A 25 -20.86 -16.44 -27.38
CA LYS A 25 -19.76 -15.47 -27.30
C LYS A 25 -20.26 -14.33 -26.41
N ALA A 26 -19.73 -14.26 -25.17
CA ALA A 26 -19.91 -13.06 -24.36
C ALA A 26 -19.36 -11.89 -25.19
N ALA A 27 -20.26 -11.04 -25.68
CA ALA A 27 -19.86 -9.79 -26.29
C ALA A 27 -19.02 -9.06 -25.26
N ALA A 28 -17.75 -8.81 -25.59
CA ALA A 28 -16.89 -7.97 -24.78
C ALA A 28 -17.62 -6.63 -24.63
N GLN A 29 -18.08 -6.31 -23.42
CA GLN A 29 -18.57 -4.96 -23.14
C GLN A 29 -17.47 -3.98 -23.56
N PRO A 30 -17.80 -2.93 -24.35
CA PRO A 30 -16.82 -1.92 -24.68
C PRO A 30 -16.29 -1.39 -23.35
N ALA A 31 -14.97 -1.42 -23.19
CA ALA A 31 -14.30 -0.85 -22.04
C ALA A 31 -14.78 0.59 -21.92
N ALA A 32 -15.59 0.87 -20.89
CA ALA A 32 -16.00 2.23 -20.56
C ALA A 32 -14.73 3.06 -20.52
N ALA A 33 -14.71 4.20 -21.23
CA ALA A 33 -13.60 5.13 -21.20
C ALA A 33 -13.23 5.36 -19.74
N THR A 34 -12.08 4.81 -19.32
CA THR A 34 -11.65 4.88 -17.94
C THR A 34 -11.30 6.33 -17.67
N SER A 35 -12.21 7.06 -17.01
CA SER A 35 -11.88 8.39 -16.51
C SER A 35 -10.60 8.25 -15.66
N THR A 36 -9.63 9.15 -15.89
CA THR A 36 -8.36 9.13 -15.17
C THR A 36 -8.61 9.23 -13.66
N LEU A 37 -7.78 8.60 -12.85
CA LEU A 37 -7.81 8.83 -11.41
C LEU A 37 -7.43 10.30 -11.13
N PRO A 38 -8.10 10.97 -10.18
CA PRO A 38 -7.68 12.31 -9.76
C PRO A 38 -6.22 12.30 -9.31
N THR A 39 -5.47 13.33 -9.69
CA THR A 39 -4.06 13.52 -9.35
C THR A 39 -3.86 14.67 -8.37
N VAL A 40 -2.72 14.71 -7.73
CA VAL A 40 -2.25 15.80 -6.86
C VAL A 40 -0.80 16.14 -7.17
N LYS A 41 -0.40 17.37 -6.87
CA LYS A 41 0.99 17.80 -7.00
C LYS A 41 1.86 17.11 -5.94
N PHE A 42 3.02 16.62 -6.39
CA PHE A 42 4.05 16.04 -5.55
C PHE A 42 5.41 16.60 -5.96
N GLY A 43 5.81 17.70 -5.33
CA GLY A 43 6.89 18.53 -5.81
C GLY A 43 6.59 19.07 -7.20
N LYS A 44 7.47 18.80 -8.18
CA LYS A 44 7.27 19.14 -9.61
C LYS A 44 6.47 18.10 -10.40
N PHE A 45 6.07 17.01 -9.76
CA PHE A 45 5.37 15.88 -10.40
C PHE A 45 3.88 15.91 -10.07
N GLU A 46 3.13 15.08 -10.79
CA GLU A 46 1.74 14.76 -10.49
C GLU A 46 1.59 13.26 -10.23
N ILE A 47 1.03 12.89 -9.08
CA ILE A 47 0.78 11.51 -8.69
C ILE A 47 -0.72 11.26 -8.55
N SER A 48 -1.17 10.04 -8.88
CA SER A 48 -2.56 9.65 -8.64
C SER A 48 -2.86 9.60 -7.14
N ARG A 49 -4.09 9.97 -6.76
CA ARG A 49 -4.52 9.92 -5.37
C ARG A 49 -4.58 8.51 -4.77
N LEU A 50 -4.55 7.49 -5.63
CA LEU A 50 -4.32 6.09 -5.29
C LEU A 50 -2.95 5.67 -5.83
N ILE A 51 -2.09 5.19 -4.97
CA ILE A 51 -0.74 4.68 -5.25
C ILE A 51 -0.72 3.19 -4.97
N VAL A 52 -0.13 2.38 -5.85
CA VAL A 52 0.05 0.96 -5.57
C VAL A 52 1.23 0.75 -4.61
N GLY A 53 0.97 0.03 -3.50
CA GLY A 53 1.97 -0.35 -2.51
C GLY A 53 2.56 -1.73 -2.77
N SER A 54 3.81 -1.94 -2.41
CA SER A 54 4.56 -3.15 -2.75
C SER A 54 4.37 -4.34 -1.80
N ASN A 55 3.88 -4.14 -0.59
CA ASN A 55 3.91 -5.18 0.45
C ASN A 55 3.29 -6.53 0.02
N PRO A 56 2.08 -6.61 -0.56
CA PRO A 56 1.52 -7.90 -0.98
C PRO A 56 2.31 -8.58 -2.08
N LEU A 57 2.94 -7.81 -3.01
CA LEU A 57 3.73 -8.35 -4.11
C LEU A 57 4.93 -9.18 -3.63
N TYR A 58 5.37 -8.95 -2.39
CA TYR A 58 6.54 -9.61 -1.78
C TYR A 58 6.18 -10.40 -0.52
N GLY A 59 4.88 -10.62 -0.27
CA GLY A 59 4.42 -11.45 0.83
C GLY A 59 4.59 -10.81 2.20
N TYR A 60 4.38 -9.50 2.30
CA TYR A 60 4.35 -8.78 3.57
C TYR A 60 2.90 -8.38 3.90
N SER A 61 2.10 -9.34 4.38
CA SER A 61 0.69 -9.10 4.69
C SER A 61 0.48 -8.25 5.95
N HIS A 62 1.41 -8.28 6.90
CA HIS A 62 1.24 -7.75 8.25
C HIS A 62 0.01 -8.34 8.98
N PHE A 63 -0.40 -9.54 8.60
CA PHE A 63 -1.54 -10.22 9.19
C PHE A 63 -1.10 -11.52 9.85
N ASN A 64 -0.56 -12.47 9.08
CA ASN A 64 0.02 -13.70 9.59
C ASN A 64 0.91 -14.37 8.54
N HIS A 65 1.75 -15.32 9.01
CA HIS A 65 2.71 -16.03 8.16
C HIS A 65 2.06 -16.83 7.02
N THR A 66 0.88 -17.42 7.25
CA THR A 66 0.18 -18.17 6.21
C THR A 66 -0.23 -17.28 5.04
N LEU A 67 -0.76 -16.08 5.33
CA LEU A 67 -1.11 -15.12 4.28
C LEU A 67 0.13 -14.60 3.55
N ASP A 68 1.23 -14.37 4.26
CA ASP A 68 2.51 -14.02 3.65
C ASP A 68 2.97 -15.08 2.64
N GLN A 69 2.88 -16.35 3.01
CA GLN A 69 3.22 -17.46 2.13
C GLN A 69 2.29 -17.54 0.92
N LEU A 70 0.97 -17.45 1.13
CA LEU A 70 -0.01 -17.45 0.04
C LEU A 70 0.21 -16.31 -0.96
N MET A 71 0.59 -15.13 -0.49
CA MET A 71 0.96 -14.01 -1.35
C MET A 71 2.22 -14.31 -2.15
N ARG A 72 3.30 -14.81 -1.51
CA ARG A 72 4.55 -15.17 -2.21
C ARG A 72 4.34 -16.25 -3.27
N GLU A 73 3.53 -17.27 -2.98
CA GLU A 73 3.21 -18.34 -3.93
C GLU A 73 2.39 -17.85 -5.12
N TRP A 74 1.45 -16.94 -4.88
CA TRP A 74 0.58 -16.43 -5.93
C TRP A 74 1.30 -15.40 -6.81
N TYR A 75 2.11 -14.52 -6.24
CA TYR A 75 2.82 -13.48 -6.95
C TYR A 75 4.09 -14.00 -7.64
N THR A 76 3.92 -14.79 -8.71
CA THR A 76 5.02 -15.05 -9.65
C THR A 76 5.48 -13.73 -10.30
N GLN A 77 6.68 -13.74 -10.91
CA GLN A 77 7.15 -12.54 -11.60
C GLN A 77 6.17 -12.04 -12.66
N ASP A 78 5.58 -12.97 -13.46
CA ASP A 78 4.60 -12.58 -14.49
C ASP A 78 3.35 -11.98 -13.89
N ARG A 79 2.79 -12.56 -12.82
CA ARG A 79 1.62 -12.00 -12.15
C ARG A 79 1.87 -10.63 -11.52
N LYS A 80 3.09 -10.38 -11.02
CA LYS A 80 3.45 -9.03 -10.58
C LYS A 80 3.35 -8.03 -11.74
N MET A 81 3.91 -8.38 -12.91
CA MET A 81 3.84 -7.53 -14.11
C MET A 81 2.39 -7.32 -14.56
N GLU A 82 1.58 -8.39 -14.63
CA GLU A 82 0.15 -8.30 -14.95
C GLU A 82 -0.59 -7.31 -14.04
N VAL A 83 -0.38 -7.40 -12.73
CA VAL A 83 -1.01 -6.52 -11.73
C VAL A 83 -0.50 -5.09 -11.86
N LEU A 84 0.80 -4.87 -12.04
CA LEU A 84 1.37 -3.53 -12.21
C LEU A 84 0.85 -2.84 -13.47
N HIS A 85 0.81 -3.56 -14.61
CA HIS A 85 0.21 -3.04 -15.84
C HIS A 85 -1.31 -2.83 -15.71
N ALA A 86 -2.02 -3.67 -14.94
CA ALA A 86 -3.41 -3.44 -14.63
C ALA A 86 -3.60 -2.15 -13.81
N CYS A 87 -2.77 -1.91 -12.79
CA CYS A 87 -2.77 -0.67 -12.02
C CYS A 87 -2.63 0.56 -12.94
N GLU A 88 -1.67 0.52 -13.85
CA GLU A 88 -1.45 1.60 -14.83
C GLU A 88 -2.67 1.81 -15.75
N ARG A 89 -3.24 0.73 -16.31
CA ARG A 89 -4.46 0.81 -17.14
C ARG A 89 -5.65 1.40 -16.38
N HIS A 90 -5.74 1.21 -15.07
CA HIS A 90 -6.77 1.78 -14.22
C HIS A 90 -6.47 3.19 -13.71
N GLY A 91 -5.39 3.81 -14.20
CA GLY A 91 -5.02 5.21 -13.93
C GLY A 91 -4.15 5.43 -12.69
N ILE A 92 -3.66 4.36 -12.05
CA ILE A 92 -2.64 4.48 -11.02
C ILE A 92 -1.31 4.77 -11.73
N ASN A 93 -0.73 5.94 -11.46
CA ASN A 93 0.49 6.38 -12.13
C ASN A 93 1.74 6.33 -11.25
N THR A 94 1.63 5.79 -10.04
CA THR A 94 2.75 5.78 -9.08
C THR A 94 2.78 4.46 -8.32
N TRP A 95 3.99 3.89 -8.22
CA TRP A 95 4.28 2.69 -7.45
C TRP A 95 5.20 3.05 -6.28
N GLN A 96 4.75 2.78 -5.05
CA GLN A 96 5.57 2.86 -3.86
C GLN A 96 6.24 1.50 -3.63
N LEU A 97 7.55 1.48 -3.70
CA LEU A 97 8.40 0.30 -3.65
C LEU A 97 9.36 0.38 -2.46
N HIS A 98 9.58 -0.70 -1.73
CA HIS A 98 10.69 -0.78 -0.80
C HIS A 98 11.96 -1.24 -1.53
N TYR A 99 13.10 -0.67 -1.15
CA TYR A 99 14.39 -1.04 -1.71
C TYR A 99 14.78 -2.46 -1.27
N ASN A 100 15.05 -3.31 -2.22
CA ASN A 100 15.63 -4.65 -2.07
C ASN A 100 15.96 -5.16 -3.49
N ASP A 101 16.79 -6.18 -3.62
CA ASP A 101 17.24 -6.68 -4.93
C ASP A 101 16.06 -7.11 -5.82
N GLN A 102 15.18 -7.98 -5.32
CA GLN A 102 14.05 -8.46 -6.10
C GLN A 102 13.07 -7.37 -6.52
N PRO A 103 12.60 -6.45 -5.64
CA PRO A 103 11.79 -5.30 -6.03
C PRO A 103 12.44 -4.41 -7.10
N ILE A 104 13.73 -4.18 -7.00
CA ILE A 104 14.46 -3.37 -8.00
C ILE A 104 14.53 -4.08 -9.36
N GLU A 105 14.79 -5.38 -9.40
CA GLU A 105 14.76 -6.16 -10.64
C GLU A 105 13.34 -6.20 -11.24
N ASP A 106 12.30 -6.37 -10.43
CA ASP A 106 10.91 -6.31 -10.87
C ASP A 106 10.56 -4.91 -11.46
N PHE A 107 11.08 -3.83 -10.87
CA PHE A 107 10.92 -2.48 -11.42
C PHE A 107 11.63 -2.30 -12.76
N LYS A 108 12.86 -2.81 -12.90
CA LYS A 108 13.60 -2.78 -14.17
C LYS A 108 12.85 -3.56 -15.25
N ARG A 109 12.35 -4.76 -14.93
CA ARG A 109 11.52 -5.55 -15.83
C ARG A 109 10.25 -4.81 -16.23
N TYR A 110 9.50 -4.25 -15.27
CA TYR A 110 8.31 -3.44 -15.56
C TYR A 110 8.59 -2.29 -16.54
N ARG A 111 9.74 -1.61 -16.36
CA ARG A 111 10.19 -0.57 -17.29
C ARG A 111 10.54 -1.12 -18.67
N ALA A 112 11.21 -2.24 -18.75
CA ALA A 112 11.56 -2.91 -20.00
C ALA A 112 10.32 -3.37 -20.79
N GLU A 113 9.24 -3.74 -20.10
CA GLU A 113 7.94 -4.06 -20.68
C GLU A 113 7.11 -2.81 -21.06
N GLY A 114 7.66 -1.61 -20.94
CA GLY A 114 7.02 -0.34 -21.32
C GLY A 114 6.19 0.33 -20.23
N GLY A 115 6.26 -0.16 -19.01
CA GLY A 115 5.56 0.42 -17.86
C GLY A 115 6.01 1.85 -17.54
N LYS A 116 5.05 2.74 -17.21
CA LYS A 116 5.29 4.20 -17.07
C LYS A 116 5.04 4.72 -15.67
N MET A 117 4.57 3.89 -14.72
CA MET A 117 4.32 4.39 -13.35
C MET A 117 5.58 5.00 -12.77
N GLN A 118 5.41 6.13 -12.10
CA GLN A 118 6.46 6.81 -11.35
C GLN A 118 6.84 5.99 -10.11
N LEU A 119 8.07 6.14 -9.64
CA LEU A 119 8.61 5.39 -8.52
C LEU A 119 8.76 6.28 -7.28
N ILE A 120 8.26 5.82 -6.14
CA ILE A 120 8.62 6.34 -4.81
C ILE A 120 9.30 5.20 -4.07
N LEU A 121 10.54 5.40 -3.61
CA LEU A 121 11.30 4.39 -2.89
C LEU A 121 11.22 4.58 -1.38
N LEU A 122 11.05 3.46 -0.67
CA LEU A 122 11.24 3.38 0.77
C LEU A 122 12.57 2.64 1.02
N ALA A 123 13.50 3.27 1.71
CA ALA A 123 14.79 2.68 2.02
C ALA A 123 14.62 1.42 2.90
N ASP A 124 15.41 0.40 2.64
CA ASP A 124 15.58 -0.76 3.51
C ASP A 124 16.73 -0.56 4.51
N PHE A 125 17.03 -1.62 5.25
CA PHE A 125 18.15 -1.60 6.22
C PHE A 125 19.50 -1.41 5.56
N THR A 126 19.73 -2.04 4.39
CA THR A 126 21.01 -1.97 3.67
C THR A 126 21.29 -0.54 3.26
N LEU A 127 20.31 0.12 2.64
CA LEU A 127 20.44 1.49 2.16
C LEU A 127 20.60 2.49 3.32
N MET A 128 19.98 2.21 4.47
CA MET A 128 20.13 3.06 5.66
C MET A 128 21.43 2.82 6.44
N GLN A 129 22.06 1.65 6.28
CA GLN A 129 23.37 1.35 6.85
C GLN A 129 24.52 1.85 5.99
N ASP A 130 24.35 1.79 4.66
CA ASP A 130 25.31 2.32 3.69
C ASP A 130 24.68 3.35 2.75
N PRO A 131 24.56 4.62 3.20
CA PRO A 131 24.01 5.70 2.36
C PRO A 131 24.85 6.01 1.09
N LYS A 132 26.06 5.47 0.97
CA LYS A 132 26.87 5.60 -0.26
C LYS A 132 26.23 4.93 -1.46
N LEU A 133 25.27 4.04 -1.25
CA LEU A 133 24.47 3.43 -2.32
C LEU A 133 23.39 4.39 -2.89
N LEU A 134 23.04 5.45 -2.18
CA LEU A 134 21.96 6.37 -2.59
C LEU A 134 22.14 7.00 -3.96
N PRO A 135 23.35 7.45 -4.39
CA PRO A 135 23.55 7.98 -5.74
C PRO A 135 23.23 6.98 -6.85
N GLU A 136 23.56 5.69 -6.67
CA GLU A 136 23.22 4.64 -7.64
C GLU A 136 21.71 4.36 -7.65
N VAL A 137 21.08 4.34 -6.49
CA VAL A 137 19.63 4.15 -6.38
C VAL A 137 18.87 5.32 -6.98
N ALA A 138 19.38 6.55 -6.85
CA ALA A 138 18.79 7.74 -7.47
C ALA A 138 18.79 7.68 -9.00
N LYS A 139 19.71 6.93 -9.64
CA LYS A 139 19.74 6.72 -11.11
C LYS A 139 18.51 5.94 -11.62
N LEU A 140 17.80 5.21 -10.76
CA LEU A 140 16.54 4.57 -11.12
C LEU A 140 15.42 5.60 -11.39
N GLY A 141 15.66 6.89 -11.10
CA GLY A 141 14.73 7.98 -11.32
C GLY A 141 13.53 7.99 -10.36
N PRO A 142 13.68 7.67 -9.05
CA PRO A 142 12.57 7.80 -8.13
C PRO A 142 12.19 9.27 -7.95
N LEU A 143 10.89 9.55 -7.73
CA LEU A 143 10.42 10.88 -7.35
C LEU A 143 11.01 11.31 -6.00
N GLY A 144 11.13 10.35 -5.09
CA GLY A 144 11.71 10.56 -3.78
C GLY A 144 12.13 9.25 -3.11
N ILE A 145 13.03 9.36 -2.13
CA ILE A 145 13.49 8.26 -1.29
C ILE A 145 13.13 8.58 0.16
N GLY A 146 12.39 7.66 0.81
CA GLY A 146 11.94 7.82 2.20
C GLY A 146 12.76 6.98 3.18
N HIS A 147 13.04 7.54 4.38
CA HIS A 147 13.55 6.78 5.51
C HIS A 147 12.48 5.80 6.01
N HIS A 148 12.86 4.55 6.30
CA HIS A 148 11.91 3.46 6.63
C HIS A 148 11.19 3.67 7.96
N GLY A 149 9.84 3.53 7.96
CA GLY A 149 8.98 3.86 9.09
C GLY A 149 9.34 3.18 10.41
N ASN A 150 9.53 1.85 10.40
CA ASN A 150 9.92 1.14 11.64
C ASN A 150 11.26 1.63 12.18
N ARG A 151 12.22 1.94 11.31
CA ARG A 151 13.52 2.46 11.72
C ARG A 151 13.46 3.93 12.15
N THR A 152 12.58 4.70 11.51
CA THR A 152 12.29 6.05 11.98
C THR A 152 11.80 6.02 13.43
N ASP A 153 10.78 5.21 13.69
CA ASP A 153 10.13 5.14 15.00
C ASP A 153 11.07 4.57 16.06
N GLU A 154 11.88 3.55 15.73
CA GLU A 154 12.91 2.99 16.60
C GLU A 154 13.97 4.02 16.96
N ARG A 155 14.58 4.67 15.96
CA ARG A 155 15.61 5.70 16.19
C ARG A 155 15.07 6.90 16.95
N PHE A 156 13.83 7.28 16.65
CA PHE A 156 13.15 8.37 17.37
C PHE A 156 12.98 8.03 18.85
N ARG A 157 12.48 6.84 19.17
CA ARG A 157 12.31 6.35 20.55
C ARG A 157 13.65 6.26 21.31
N ASN A 158 14.71 5.85 20.64
CA ASN A 158 16.05 5.72 21.23
C ASN A 158 16.81 7.05 21.33
N GLY A 159 16.19 8.19 20.94
CA GLY A 159 16.87 9.49 20.96
C GLY A 159 17.90 9.69 19.84
N GLU A 160 17.93 8.80 18.84
CA GLU A 160 18.89 8.80 17.74
C GLU A 160 18.45 9.65 16.53
N LYS A 161 17.82 10.80 16.79
CA LYS A 161 17.33 11.72 15.74
C LYS A 161 18.42 12.15 14.76
N GLY A 162 19.67 12.26 15.22
CA GLY A 162 20.85 12.57 14.38
C GLY A 162 20.99 11.60 13.21
N LYS A 163 20.89 10.29 13.46
CA LYS A 163 21.00 9.25 12.42
C LYS A 163 19.87 9.34 11.37
N ILE A 164 18.69 9.82 11.78
CA ILE A 164 17.61 10.07 10.83
C ILE A 164 17.98 11.27 9.96
N LYS A 165 18.38 12.39 10.56
CA LYS A 165 18.75 13.63 9.84
C LYS A 165 19.94 13.40 8.89
N ASP A 166 20.94 12.60 9.28
CA ASP A 166 22.08 12.25 8.44
C ASP A 166 21.63 11.50 7.17
N PHE A 167 20.70 10.56 7.31
CA PHE A 167 20.13 9.86 6.15
C PHE A 167 19.32 10.80 5.26
N LEU A 168 18.46 11.65 5.84
CA LEU A 168 17.68 12.64 5.08
C LEU A 168 18.60 13.56 4.27
N LYS A 169 19.71 14.03 4.89
CA LYS A 169 20.73 14.81 4.20
C LYS A 169 21.34 14.02 3.04
N ALA A 170 21.73 12.77 3.25
CA ALA A 170 22.34 11.94 2.20
C ALA A 170 21.34 11.72 1.02
N VAL A 171 20.03 11.61 1.28
CA VAL A 171 19.01 11.61 0.22
C VAL A 171 18.97 12.96 -0.49
N ARG A 172 18.98 14.07 0.24
CA ARG A 172 18.98 15.43 -0.33
C ARG A 172 20.15 15.64 -1.29
N ASP A 173 21.31 15.14 -0.93
CA ASP A 173 22.54 15.28 -1.73
C ASP A 173 22.43 14.53 -3.10
N THR A 174 21.46 13.63 -3.29
CA THR A 174 21.18 12.97 -4.58
C THR A 174 20.27 13.78 -5.50
N GLY A 175 19.63 14.84 -5.00
CA GLY A 175 18.72 15.70 -5.76
C GLY A 175 17.29 15.16 -5.92
N VAL A 176 16.93 14.01 -5.34
CA VAL A 176 15.54 13.50 -5.29
C VAL A 176 14.80 14.05 -4.07
N MET A 177 13.47 13.95 -4.05
CA MET A 177 12.68 14.40 -2.89
C MET A 177 12.98 13.54 -1.65
N VAL A 178 13.06 14.22 -0.50
CA VAL A 178 13.36 13.59 0.79
C VAL A 178 12.09 13.18 1.49
N GLY A 179 11.92 11.88 1.73
CA GLY A 179 10.76 11.32 2.42
C GLY A 179 11.07 10.86 3.84
N LEU A 180 10.07 10.97 4.72
CA LEU A 180 10.11 10.39 6.06
C LEU A 180 8.89 9.54 6.29
N SER A 181 9.07 8.22 6.48
CA SER A 181 7.98 7.31 6.83
C SER A 181 7.92 7.10 8.33
N THR A 182 6.71 7.00 8.88
CA THR A 182 6.49 6.77 10.32
C THR A 182 5.11 6.17 10.60
N HIS A 183 4.99 5.46 11.73
CA HIS A 183 3.74 5.00 12.33
C HIS A 183 3.35 5.85 13.54
N ASN A 184 4.20 6.78 13.96
CA ASN A 184 4.02 7.58 15.16
C ASN A 184 3.80 9.07 14.80
N PRO A 185 2.62 9.64 15.08
CA PRO A 185 2.33 11.06 14.81
C PRO A 185 3.37 12.01 15.41
N ALA A 186 3.90 11.71 16.62
CA ALA A 186 4.87 12.56 17.30
C ALA A 186 6.19 12.74 16.52
N VAL A 187 6.53 11.80 15.63
CA VAL A 187 7.71 11.94 14.75
C VAL A 187 7.51 13.09 13.77
N VAL A 188 6.32 13.20 13.17
CA VAL A 188 6.03 14.28 12.22
C VAL A 188 5.97 15.63 12.95
N ASP A 189 5.30 15.69 14.12
CA ASP A 189 5.25 16.91 14.94
C ASP A 189 6.67 17.39 15.29
N THR A 190 7.55 16.47 15.66
CA THR A 190 8.95 16.80 15.96
C THR A 190 9.70 17.25 14.70
N ALA A 191 9.53 16.54 13.58
CA ALA A 191 10.22 16.88 12.33
C ALA A 191 9.80 18.27 11.82
N GLU A 192 8.52 18.64 11.94
CA GLU A 192 8.01 19.98 11.60
C GLU A 192 8.51 21.01 12.61
N GLY A 193 8.41 20.74 13.92
CA GLY A 193 8.82 21.68 14.98
C GLY A 193 10.32 21.95 15.02
N GLU A 194 11.16 20.97 14.67
CA GLU A 194 12.61 21.11 14.59
C GLU A 194 13.11 21.48 13.19
N GLY A 195 12.22 21.64 12.19
CA GLY A 195 12.58 22.03 10.83
C GLY A 195 13.44 21.01 10.11
N TRP A 196 13.09 19.71 10.20
CA TRP A 196 13.87 18.68 9.49
C TRP A 196 13.71 18.84 7.97
N ASP A 197 14.77 18.53 7.23
CA ASP A 197 14.80 18.62 5.78
C ASP A 197 14.03 17.45 5.13
N VAL A 198 12.70 17.59 5.08
CA VAL A 198 11.75 16.62 4.53
C VAL A 198 10.85 17.30 3.51
N ASP A 199 10.64 16.66 2.36
CA ASP A 199 9.71 17.15 1.33
C ASP A 199 8.32 16.54 1.45
N TYR A 200 8.23 15.28 1.92
CA TYR A 200 6.96 14.56 2.07
C TYR A 200 7.00 13.52 3.18
N TYR A 201 5.84 13.16 3.69
CA TYR A 201 5.70 12.10 4.69
C TYR A 201 4.97 10.87 4.13
N GLN A 202 5.37 9.67 4.59
CA GLN A 202 4.58 8.45 4.46
C GLN A 202 4.03 8.10 5.84
N CYS A 203 2.72 8.26 6.02
CA CYS A 203 2.07 8.20 7.32
C CYS A 203 1.23 6.93 7.44
N CYS A 204 1.65 6.01 8.31
CA CYS A 204 0.83 4.85 8.65
C CYS A 204 -0.39 5.29 9.46
N LEU A 205 -1.58 4.89 9.05
CA LEU A 205 -2.80 5.23 9.80
C LEU A 205 -2.86 4.50 11.16
N TYR A 206 -2.08 3.44 11.37
CA TYR A 206 -2.01 2.72 12.64
C TYR A 206 -0.62 2.79 13.25
N ARG A 207 -0.53 3.03 14.55
CA ARG A 207 0.74 3.06 15.29
C ARG A 207 1.20 1.63 15.62
N VAL A 208 1.52 0.85 14.58
CA VAL A 208 1.95 -0.55 14.70
C VAL A 208 3.35 -0.72 15.30
N SER A 209 4.11 0.36 15.42
CA SER A 209 5.47 0.38 15.98
C SER A 209 5.53 0.52 17.50
N ARG A 210 4.40 0.45 18.20
CA ARG A 210 4.38 0.42 19.68
C ARG A 210 5.19 -0.76 20.18
N THR A 211 6.04 -0.54 21.15
CA THR A 211 6.67 -1.65 21.88
C THR A 211 5.67 -2.31 22.84
N PRO A 212 5.93 -3.54 23.29
CA PRO A 212 5.12 -4.17 24.34
C PRO A 212 4.97 -3.30 25.59
N GLU A 213 6.02 -2.56 25.98
CA GLU A 213 6.04 -1.67 27.13
C GLU A 213 5.15 -0.44 26.89
N GLU A 214 5.26 0.20 25.72
CA GLU A 214 4.39 1.32 25.32
C GLU A 214 2.91 0.89 25.30
N ALA A 215 2.64 -0.30 24.74
CA ALA A 215 1.29 -0.83 24.67
C ALA A 215 0.74 -1.14 26.07
N ARG A 216 1.55 -1.74 26.95
CA ARG A 216 1.16 -2.01 28.35
C ARG A 216 0.89 -0.71 29.11
N ALA A 217 1.70 0.32 28.91
CA ALA A 217 1.49 1.63 29.53
C ALA A 217 0.23 2.33 29.03
N GLU A 218 -0.11 2.19 27.74
CA GLU A 218 -1.26 2.83 27.10
C GLU A 218 -2.57 2.05 27.34
N PHE A 219 -2.54 0.71 27.36
CA PHE A 219 -3.73 -0.17 27.34
C PHE A 219 -3.85 -1.11 28.54
N GLY A 220 -2.83 -1.21 29.40
CA GLY A 220 -2.82 -2.12 30.56
C GLY A 220 -2.29 -3.54 30.25
N GLU A 221 -2.11 -3.89 28.99
CA GLU A 221 -1.61 -5.20 28.55
C GLU A 221 -0.76 -5.10 27.29
N SER A 222 0.00 -6.17 27.00
CA SER A 222 0.84 -6.26 25.81
C SER A 222 0.10 -7.01 24.69
N PRO A 223 0.11 -6.51 23.45
CA PRO A 223 -0.52 -7.18 22.31
C PRO A 223 0.28 -8.41 21.89
N ILE A 224 -0.43 -9.38 21.29
CA ILE A 224 0.19 -10.46 20.54
C ILE A 224 0.27 -10.03 19.07
N GLY A 225 1.44 -9.60 18.63
CA GLY A 225 1.68 -9.11 17.27
C GLY A 225 1.58 -7.60 17.11
N GLU A 226 1.40 -7.13 15.86
CA GLU A 226 1.28 -5.69 15.56
C GLU A 226 0.02 -5.08 16.15
N THR A 227 0.13 -3.88 16.70
CA THR A 227 -0.97 -3.16 17.36
C THR A 227 -1.79 -2.35 16.35
N PHE A 228 -3.04 -2.74 16.16
CA PHE A 228 -4.02 -2.00 15.35
C PHE A 228 -5.16 -1.50 16.24
N MET A 229 -5.11 -0.22 16.62
CA MET A 229 -6.11 0.36 17.52
C MET A 229 -7.09 1.25 16.75
N GLU A 230 -8.38 1.16 17.08
CA GLU A 230 -9.48 1.85 16.39
C GLU A 230 -9.27 3.36 16.25
N LYS A 231 -8.69 4.01 17.27
CA LYS A 231 -8.49 5.47 17.29
C LYS A 231 -7.20 5.95 16.64
N ASP A 232 -6.30 5.04 16.22
CA ASP A 232 -5.04 5.43 15.60
C ASP A 232 -5.21 6.17 14.27
N PRO A 233 -6.11 5.73 13.35
CA PRO A 233 -6.32 6.44 12.09
C PRO A 233 -6.74 7.90 12.29
N GLU A 234 -7.61 8.19 13.26
CA GLU A 234 -8.03 9.56 13.57
C GLU A 234 -6.87 10.41 14.10
N ARG A 235 -6.04 9.83 14.98
CA ARG A 235 -4.84 10.51 15.54
C ARG A 235 -3.86 10.90 14.43
N MET A 236 -3.57 9.97 13.51
CA MET A 236 -2.67 10.23 12.39
C MET A 236 -3.27 11.22 11.39
N CYS A 237 -4.55 11.12 11.07
CA CYS A 237 -5.23 12.07 10.19
C CYS A 237 -5.21 13.50 10.74
N ARG A 238 -5.36 13.67 12.07
CA ARG A 238 -5.22 15.01 12.70
C ARG A 238 -3.83 15.59 12.45
N MET A 239 -2.79 14.80 12.65
CA MET A 239 -1.41 15.23 12.40
C MET A 239 -1.18 15.55 10.91
N ILE A 240 -1.65 14.68 9.99
CA ILE A 240 -1.54 14.91 8.54
C ILE A 240 -2.13 16.27 8.12
N ARG A 241 -3.25 16.69 8.72
CA ARG A 241 -3.87 17.99 8.43
C ARG A 241 -3.09 19.19 8.95
N GLN A 242 -2.19 19.01 9.91
CA GLN A 242 -1.40 20.10 10.49
C GLN A 242 -0.18 20.46 9.65
N THR A 243 0.44 19.49 8.97
CA THR A 243 1.57 19.76 8.10
C THR A 243 1.14 20.28 6.73
N LYS A 244 1.93 21.20 6.16
CA LYS A 244 1.74 21.71 4.79
C LYS A 244 2.36 20.82 3.73
N LYS A 245 3.23 19.87 4.13
CA LYS A 245 3.93 18.95 3.22
C LYS A 245 2.99 17.87 2.72
N PRO A 246 3.17 17.34 1.50
CA PRO A 246 2.40 16.19 1.01
C PRO A 246 2.54 14.99 1.96
N CYS A 247 1.42 14.31 2.21
CA CYS A 247 1.37 13.08 2.98
C CYS A 247 0.83 11.93 2.13
N LEU A 248 1.49 10.78 2.23
CA LEU A 248 1.07 9.53 1.62
C LEU A 248 0.59 8.62 2.75
N ALA A 249 -0.73 8.52 2.94
CA ALA A 249 -1.32 7.71 4.01
C ALA A 249 -1.36 6.24 3.60
N PHE A 250 -0.98 5.33 4.49
CA PHE A 250 -0.97 3.90 4.19
C PHE A 250 -1.55 3.03 5.31
N LYS A 251 -1.74 1.73 5.03
CA LYS A 251 -2.41 0.75 5.90
C LYS A 251 -3.88 1.09 6.22
N LEU A 252 -4.58 1.83 5.34
CA LEU A 252 -5.98 2.22 5.59
C LEU A 252 -6.92 1.03 5.88
N PHE A 253 -6.61 -0.17 5.40
CA PHE A 253 -7.35 -1.38 5.68
C PHE A 253 -6.89 -2.13 6.94
N GLY A 254 -6.00 -1.55 7.76
CA GLY A 254 -5.48 -2.24 8.93
C GLY A 254 -4.82 -3.59 8.59
N ALA A 255 -4.09 -3.68 7.46
CA ALA A 255 -3.53 -4.95 6.97
C ALA A 255 -4.60 -6.06 6.80
N GLY A 256 -5.70 -5.74 6.16
CA GLY A 256 -6.80 -6.68 5.88
C GLY A 256 -7.90 -6.73 6.94
N ARG A 257 -7.67 -6.17 8.13
CA ARG A 257 -8.66 -6.21 9.24
C ARG A 257 -9.93 -5.40 8.96
N ALA A 258 -9.85 -4.40 8.07
CA ALA A 258 -10.95 -3.54 7.67
C ALA A 258 -11.31 -3.71 6.17
N SER A 259 -11.16 -4.91 5.60
CA SER A 259 -11.46 -5.21 4.19
C SER A 259 -12.25 -6.51 3.99
N GLY A 260 -12.94 -6.98 5.02
CA GLY A 260 -13.72 -8.23 4.98
C GLY A 260 -15.00 -8.16 4.14
N SER A 261 -15.47 -6.96 3.76
CA SER A 261 -16.60 -6.77 2.85
C SER A 261 -16.42 -5.52 1.99
N PRO A 262 -17.13 -5.39 0.85
CA PRO A 262 -17.11 -4.19 0.02
C PRO A 262 -17.45 -2.91 0.79
N GLU A 263 -18.38 -2.96 1.72
CA GLU A 263 -18.80 -1.81 2.55
C GLU A 263 -17.68 -1.39 3.52
N GLN A 264 -16.92 -2.34 4.05
CA GLN A 264 -15.76 -2.04 4.90
C GLN A 264 -14.67 -1.37 4.07
N VAL A 265 -14.37 -1.87 2.87
CA VAL A 265 -13.41 -1.27 1.93
C VAL A 265 -13.83 0.16 1.60
N GLU A 266 -15.11 0.40 1.27
CA GLU A 266 -15.63 1.73 0.97
C GLU A 266 -15.51 2.66 2.18
N ARG A 267 -15.89 2.22 3.37
CA ARG A 267 -15.75 3.02 4.61
C ARG A 267 -14.29 3.40 4.87
N ALA A 268 -13.36 2.47 4.70
CA ALA A 268 -11.94 2.74 4.90
C ALA A 268 -11.38 3.77 3.91
N PHE A 269 -11.75 3.70 2.64
CA PHE A 269 -11.37 4.71 1.65
C PHE A 269 -12.01 6.06 1.94
N ARG A 270 -13.32 6.12 2.22
CA ARG A 270 -14.01 7.37 2.57
C ARG A 270 -13.38 8.02 3.81
N PHE A 271 -13.13 7.25 4.84
CA PHE A 271 -12.48 7.75 6.06
C PHE A 271 -11.08 8.30 5.75
N ALA A 272 -10.24 7.54 5.06
CA ALA A 272 -8.86 7.95 4.76
C ALA A 272 -8.84 9.20 3.87
N LEU A 273 -9.60 9.23 2.77
CA LEU A 273 -9.61 10.33 1.82
C LEU A 273 -10.25 11.61 2.37
N ALA A 274 -11.21 11.50 3.28
CA ALA A 274 -11.78 12.65 4.01
C ALA A 274 -10.89 13.10 5.18
N GLY A 275 -10.13 12.18 5.76
CA GLY A 275 -9.27 12.43 6.92
C GLY A 275 -7.95 13.12 6.58
N ILE A 276 -7.42 12.93 5.37
CA ILE A 276 -6.19 13.58 4.86
C ILE A 276 -6.51 14.88 4.10
N LYS A 277 -5.46 15.63 3.71
CA LYS A 277 -5.66 16.85 2.92
C LYS A 277 -6.06 16.52 1.47
N PRO A 278 -6.77 17.40 0.76
CA PRO A 278 -7.07 17.23 -0.68
C PRO A 278 -5.82 17.07 -1.56
N THR A 279 -4.67 17.53 -1.09
CA THR A 279 -3.37 17.46 -1.75
C THR A 279 -2.57 16.19 -1.46
N ASP A 280 -3.11 15.29 -0.65
CA ASP A 280 -2.46 14.06 -0.23
C ASP A 280 -2.94 12.86 -1.06
N ALA A 281 -2.25 11.72 -0.94
CA ALA A 281 -2.61 10.47 -1.59
C ALA A 281 -2.63 9.29 -0.61
N VAL A 282 -3.21 8.16 -1.03
CA VAL A 282 -3.19 6.92 -0.26
C VAL A 282 -2.38 5.84 -0.96
N ILE A 283 -1.61 5.06 -0.20
CA ILE A 283 -0.88 3.90 -0.68
C ILE A 283 -1.64 2.64 -0.27
N VAL A 284 -1.99 1.81 -1.26
CA VAL A 284 -2.74 0.57 -1.06
C VAL A 284 -2.01 -0.60 -1.70
N GLY A 285 -1.67 -1.59 -0.91
CA GLY A 285 -1.27 -2.90 -1.42
C GLY A 285 -2.49 -3.67 -1.89
N MET A 286 -2.37 -4.37 -3.01
CA MET A 286 -3.46 -5.13 -3.63
C MET A 286 -3.05 -6.60 -3.77
N TYR A 287 -4.01 -7.51 -3.60
CA TYR A 287 -3.83 -8.96 -3.76
C TYR A 287 -5.01 -9.54 -4.54
N PRO A 288 -5.06 -9.33 -5.86
CA PRO A 288 -6.22 -9.64 -6.69
C PRO A 288 -6.36 -11.13 -7.03
N ARG A 289 -6.05 -12.02 -6.08
CA ARG A 289 -6.18 -13.48 -6.26
C ARG A 289 -7.63 -13.92 -6.33
N PHE A 290 -8.50 -13.29 -5.55
CA PHE A 290 -9.88 -13.75 -5.35
C PHE A 290 -10.92 -12.84 -5.98
N LYS A 291 -10.54 -11.61 -6.32
CA LYS A 291 -11.37 -10.57 -6.96
C LYS A 291 -10.48 -9.51 -7.60
N ASP A 292 -11.00 -8.74 -8.52
CA ASP A 292 -10.25 -7.66 -9.19
C ASP A 292 -10.14 -6.42 -8.28
N GLU A 293 -9.26 -6.49 -7.28
CA GLU A 293 -9.01 -5.37 -6.36
C GLU A 293 -8.48 -4.11 -7.07
N VAL A 294 -7.82 -4.26 -8.21
CA VAL A 294 -7.27 -3.12 -8.96
C VAL A 294 -8.41 -2.30 -9.54
N SER A 295 -9.33 -2.95 -10.25
CA SER A 295 -10.52 -2.31 -10.84
C SER A 295 -11.46 -1.75 -9.76
N GLU A 296 -11.77 -2.57 -8.73
CA GLU A 296 -12.68 -2.19 -7.64
C GLU A 296 -12.16 -0.96 -6.88
N ASN A 297 -10.91 -0.98 -6.43
CA ASN A 297 -10.32 0.11 -5.65
C ASN A 297 -10.17 1.39 -6.49
N SER A 298 -9.72 1.28 -7.73
CA SER A 298 -9.60 2.43 -8.63
C SER A 298 -10.96 3.06 -8.95
N GLY A 299 -11.96 2.23 -9.22
CA GLY A 299 -13.35 2.67 -9.45
C GLY A 299 -13.94 3.36 -8.21
N LEU A 300 -13.70 2.80 -7.03
CA LEU A 300 -14.19 3.35 -5.77
C LEU A 300 -13.55 4.70 -5.45
N VAL A 301 -12.21 4.82 -5.56
CA VAL A 301 -11.50 6.09 -5.34
C VAL A 301 -11.99 7.18 -6.29
N ARG A 302 -12.21 6.85 -7.58
CA ARG A 302 -12.81 7.78 -8.53
C ARG A 302 -14.17 8.28 -8.03
N ARG A 303 -15.09 7.37 -7.73
CA ARG A 303 -16.44 7.76 -7.25
C ARG A 303 -16.39 8.65 -6.01
N ILE A 304 -15.54 8.32 -5.03
CA ILE A 304 -15.43 9.10 -3.79
C ILE A 304 -14.90 10.51 -4.06
N LEU A 305 -13.96 10.66 -4.98
CA LEU A 305 -13.28 11.95 -5.23
C LEU A 305 -14.00 12.83 -6.27
N THR A 306 -14.98 12.28 -7.00
CA THR A 306 -15.79 13.04 -8.01
C THR A 306 -17.23 13.28 -7.57
N ALA A 307 -17.65 12.74 -6.42
CA ALA A 307 -18.95 12.99 -5.81
C ALA A 307 -18.90 14.27 -4.97
#